data_398fe9d9347511573d3c3791809ad359
#
_entry.id   398fe9d9347511573d3c3791809ad359
#
_cell.length_a   1.000
_cell.length_b   1.000
_cell.length_c   1.000
_cell.angle_alpha   90.00
_cell.angle_beta   90.00
_cell.angle_gamma   90.00
#
_symmetry.space_group_name_H-M   'P 1'
#
loop_
_entity.id
_entity.type
_entity.pdbx_description
1 polymer ?
#
loop_
_entity_poly.entity_id
_entity_poly.type
_entity_poly.pdbx_seq_one_letter_code
_entity_poly.pdbx_strand_id
1 'polypeptide(L)'
;LNNELPDESQNETSKDSEAVPKETTLPEFSKGWKLFFTFLANFITFLNFSSGVIAIVLVSIDPRNVTYVMWAAKLILLAVIFDFTDGIPARLARKEAGFFGTIVDSIADTISFGIAPAVMISLSLPIFTPESTSHFALAICSIIIGLYFGFCTIFRLIRFTKSPSKKWFRGIPSPGAGNAAALYILLKLYIEIIVGSTSILTPIIGLVFMVFTGTMMIVKIKYPSTKLRKNPLEIILIVLAGLTIVTVVSVPLVFIIYPVAILACLTLLYFLYGPFYMLTHMMDRAKEVEKY
;
A
#
# COMPACT_ATOMS: atom_id res chain seq x y z
N LEU A 1 -25.70 -67.61 -43.14
CA LEU A 1 -24.45 -67.72 -42.34
C LEU A 1 -24.16 -66.37 -41.74
N ASN A 2 -24.81 -66.12 -40.61
CA ASN A 2 -24.63 -64.93 -39.77
C ASN A 2 -23.42 -65.20 -38.87
N ASN A 3 -22.44 -64.31 -38.90
CA ASN A 3 -21.43 -64.16 -37.86
C ASN A 3 -21.63 -62.84 -37.21
N GLU A 4 -22.32 -62.86 -36.06
CA GLU A 4 -22.39 -61.73 -35.12
C GLU A 4 -21.08 -61.68 -34.33
N LEU A 5 -20.37 -60.57 -34.39
CA LEU A 5 -19.25 -60.23 -33.53
C LEU A 5 -19.81 -59.62 -32.20
N PRO A 6 -19.27 -59.99 -31.04
CA PRO A 6 -19.75 -59.46 -29.78
C PRO A 6 -19.35 -58.00 -29.58
N ASP A 7 -20.30 -57.23 -29.07
CA ASP A 7 -20.21 -55.82 -28.70
C ASP A 7 -19.35 -55.63 -27.42
N GLU A 8 -18.10 -55.18 -27.58
CA GLU A 8 -17.17 -54.82 -26.49
C GLU A 8 -17.28 -53.32 -26.13
N SER A 9 -18.46 -52.83 -25.74
CA SER A 9 -18.62 -51.45 -25.35
C SER A 9 -19.32 -51.21 -24.02
N GLN A 10 -19.02 -52.06 -22.99
CA GLN A 10 -19.51 -51.80 -21.64
C GLN A 10 -18.48 -52.16 -20.58
N ASN A 11 -17.38 -51.41 -20.51
CA ASN A 11 -16.57 -51.40 -19.26
C ASN A 11 -15.48 -50.32 -19.35
N GLU A 12 -15.85 -49.04 -19.24
CA GLU A 12 -14.89 -48.00 -18.79
C GLU A 12 -15.63 -46.69 -18.42
N THR A 13 -16.34 -46.67 -17.29
CA THR A 13 -16.73 -45.44 -16.64
C THR A 13 -16.73 -45.60 -15.12
N SER A 14 -15.55 -45.85 -14.58
CA SER A 14 -15.28 -45.56 -13.17
C SER A 14 -13.96 -44.76 -13.09
N LYS A 15 -13.96 -43.54 -13.67
CA LYS A 15 -12.92 -42.56 -13.41
C LYS A 15 -13.35 -41.66 -12.30
N ASP A 16 -12.69 -41.89 -11.19
CA ASP A 16 -12.32 -40.95 -10.16
C ASP A 16 -12.93 -39.54 -10.33
N SER A 17 -14.05 -39.33 -9.65
CA SER A 17 -14.50 -38.00 -9.30
C SER A 17 -13.49 -37.41 -8.31
N GLU A 18 -12.45 -36.77 -8.81
CA GLU A 18 -11.62 -35.86 -8.00
C GLU A 18 -12.58 -34.95 -7.22
N ALA A 19 -12.61 -35.15 -5.92
CA ALA A 19 -13.35 -34.31 -5.01
C ALA A 19 -12.82 -32.90 -5.12
N VAL A 20 -13.56 -32.04 -5.82
CA VAL A 20 -13.37 -30.60 -5.81
C VAL A 20 -13.31 -30.16 -4.35
N PRO A 21 -12.23 -29.53 -3.87
CA PRO A 21 -12.14 -29.10 -2.49
C PRO A 21 -13.36 -28.23 -2.19
N LYS A 22 -14.18 -28.63 -1.22
CA LYS A 22 -15.29 -27.81 -0.72
C LYS A 22 -14.77 -26.43 -0.40
N GLU A 23 -15.11 -25.44 -1.22
CA GLU A 23 -14.96 -24.06 -0.82
C GLU A 23 -15.60 -23.92 0.56
N THR A 24 -14.80 -23.48 1.54
CA THR A 24 -15.28 -23.16 2.88
C THR A 24 -16.31 -22.03 2.73
N THR A 25 -17.57 -22.40 2.59
CA THR A 25 -18.68 -21.47 2.53
C THR A 25 -18.78 -20.77 3.87
N LEU A 26 -18.39 -19.49 3.89
CA LEU A 26 -18.64 -18.61 5.03
C LEU A 26 -20.14 -18.67 5.40
N PRO A 27 -20.50 -18.57 6.69
CA PRO A 27 -21.88 -18.63 7.13
C PRO A 27 -22.75 -17.59 6.40
N GLU A 28 -23.96 -17.98 6.02
CA GLU A 28 -24.89 -17.10 5.34
C GLU A 28 -25.54 -16.16 6.35
N PHE A 29 -25.05 -14.91 6.41
CA PHE A 29 -25.58 -13.90 7.32
C PHE A 29 -26.98 -13.41 6.87
N SER A 30 -27.83 -13.09 7.85
CA SER A 30 -29.12 -12.47 7.61
C SER A 30 -28.98 -11.12 6.88
N LYS A 31 -30.06 -10.65 6.23
CA LYS A 31 -30.10 -9.40 5.47
C LYS A 31 -29.63 -8.19 6.31
N GLY A 32 -29.96 -8.15 7.59
CA GLY A 32 -29.56 -7.10 8.53
C GLY A 32 -28.04 -7.07 8.76
N TRP A 33 -27.41 -8.21 8.95
CA TRP A 33 -25.95 -8.30 9.10
C TRP A 33 -25.18 -7.91 7.83
N LYS A 34 -25.70 -8.27 6.66
CA LYS A 34 -25.11 -7.83 5.38
C LYS A 34 -25.14 -6.30 5.24
N LEU A 35 -26.24 -5.68 5.63
CA LEU A 35 -26.38 -4.21 5.63
C LEU A 35 -25.42 -3.56 6.63
N PHE A 36 -25.32 -4.11 7.84
CA PHE A 36 -24.40 -3.63 8.88
C PHE A 36 -22.93 -3.69 8.40
N PHE A 37 -22.47 -4.81 7.85
CA PHE A 37 -21.12 -4.91 7.33
C PHE A 37 -20.84 -4.00 6.13
N THR A 38 -21.86 -3.75 5.30
CA THR A 38 -21.75 -2.78 4.21
C THR A 38 -21.58 -1.36 4.74
N PHE A 39 -22.36 -0.98 5.75
CA PHE A 39 -22.23 0.32 6.41
C PHE A 39 -20.87 0.47 7.08
N LEU A 40 -20.42 -0.55 7.79
CA LEU A 40 -19.12 -0.57 8.46
C LEU A 40 -17.95 -0.41 7.46
N ALA A 41 -17.99 -1.12 6.33
CA ALA A 41 -16.98 -0.97 5.28
C ALA A 41 -16.93 0.48 4.77
N ASN A 42 -18.08 1.04 4.39
CA ASN A 42 -18.17 2.42 3.89
C ASN A 42 -17.71 3.44 4.94
N PHE A 43 -18.00 3.20 6.21
CA PHE A 43 -17.58 4.07 7.31
C PHE A 43 -16.05 4.04 7.49
N ILE A 44 -15.41 2.87 7.39
CA ILE A 44 -13.96 2.75 7.47
C ILE A 44 -13.28 3.43 6.26
N THR A 45 -13.83 3.28 5.05
CA THR A 45 -13.35 4.02 3.86
C THR A 45 -13.48 5.54 4.05
N PHE A 46 -14.56 6.01 4.68
CA PHE A 46 -14.73 7.42 5.04
C PHE A 46 -13.68 7.89 6.07
N LEU A 47 -13.31 7.06 7.04
CA LEU A 47 -12.23 7.36 8.00
C LEU A 47 -10.87 7.43 7.30
N ASN A 48 -10.59 6.54 6.33
CA ASN A 48 -9.42 6.61 5.47
C ASN A 48 -9.36 7.97 4.75
N PHE A 49 -10.40 8.33 4.02
CA PHE A 49 -10.54 9.63 3.34
C PHE A 49 -10.32 10.81 4.28
N SER A 50 -11.01 10.82 5.43
CA SER A 50 -10.93 11.91 6.41
C SER A 50 -9.53 12.07 6.97
N SER A 51 -8.82 10.97 7.24
CA SER A 51 -7.44 10.99 7.71
C SER A 51 -6.52 11.67 6.71
N GLY A 52 -6.67 11.39 5.41
CA GLY A 52 -5.92 12.07 4.35
C GLY A 52 -6.23 13.56 4.26
N VAL A 53 -7.50 13.96 4.31
CA VAL A 53 -7.92 15.36 4.29
C VAL A 53 -7.38 16.13 5.50
N ILE A 54 -7.52 15.57 6.71
CA ILE A 54 -7.02 16.21 7.93
C ILE A 54 -5.49 16.35 7.87
N ALA A 55 -4.77 15.35 7.34
CA ALA A 55 -3.32 15.43 7.16
C ALA A 55 -2.93 16.60 6.24
N ILE A 56 -3.64 16.80 5.13
CA ILE A 56 -3.43 17.93 4.22
C ILE A 56 -3.67 19.26 4.95
N VAL A 57 -4.78 19.38 5.67
CA VAL A 57 -5.14 20.60 6.41
C VAL A 57 -4.08 20.95 7.45
N LEU A 58 -3.64 19.97 8.26
CA LEU A 58 -2.62 20.21 9.30
C LEU A 58 -1.32 20.75 8.74
N VAL A 59 -0.82 20.15 7.66
CA VAL A 59 0.43 20.60 7.01
C VAL A 59 0.24 21.97 6.34
N SER A 60 -0.95 22.26 5.82
CA SER A 60 -1.24 23.53 5.14
C SER A 60 -1.39 24.70 6.12
N ILE A 61 -1.79 24.43 7.39
CA ILE A 61 -1.87 25.48 8.43
C ILE A 61 -0.47 26.01 8.78
N ASP A 62 0.45 25.10 9.10
CA ASP A 62 1.84 25.47 9.40
C ASP A 62 2.79 24.28 9.10
N PRO A 63 3.41 24.27 7.93
CA PRO A 63 4.31 23.20 7.51
C PRO A 63 5.65 23.18 8.28
N ARG A 64 5.95 24.20 9.08
CA ARG A 64 7.13 24.29 9.95
C ARG A 64 6.88 23.75 11.34
N ASN A 65 5.63 23.65 11.74
CA ASN A 65 5.27 23.17 13.06
C ASN A 65 5.45 21.64 13.13
N VAL A 66 6.44 21.23 13.91
CA VAL A 66 6.78 19.81 14.11
C VAL A 66 5.56 18.98 14.53
N THR A 67 4.70 19.54 15.38
CA THR A 67 3.51 18.84 15.89
C THR A 67 2.50 18.60 14.78
N TYR A 68 2.22 19.58 13.91
CA TYR A 68 1.26 19.42 12.81
C TYR A 68 1.77 18.43 11.76
N VAL A 69 3.05 18.54 11.39
CA VAL A 69 3.66 17.62 10.41
C VAL A 69 3.74 16.19 10.96
N MET A 70 4.06 16.04 12.24
CA MET A 70 4.04 14.75 12.92
C MET A 70 2.63 14.11 12.91
N TRP A 71 1.61 14.87 13.29
CA TRP A 71 0.24 14.34 13.28
C TRP A 71 -0.25 14.03 11.86
N ALA A 72 0.11 14.85 10.86
CA ALA A 72 -0.19 14.56 9.47
C ALA A 72 0.42 13.22 9.02
N ALA A 73 1.70 12.99 9.32
CA ALA A 73 2.36 11.72 9.01
C ALA A 73 1.68 10.54 9.74
N LYS A 74 1.33 10.69 11.03
CA LYS A 74 0.61 9.67 11.81
C LYS A 74 -0.78 9.37 11.23
N LEU A 75 -1.49 10.39 10.74
CA LEU A 75 -2.80 10.22 10.09
C LEU A 75 -2.69 9.44 8.76
N ILE A 76 -1.63 9.67 7.98
CA ILE A 76 -1.38 8.86 6.77
C ILE A 76 -1.12 7.39 7.15
N LEU A 77 -0.36 7.13 8.21
CA LEU A 77 -0.16 5.76 8.72
C LEU A 77 -1.45 5.13 9.21
N LEU A 78 -2.30 5.89 9.90
CA LEU A 78 -3.62 5.44 10.35
C LEU A 78 -4.54 5.12 9.18
N ALA A 79 -4.49 5.91 8.10
CA ALA A 79 -5.22 5.66 6.87
C ALA A 79 -4.86 4.29 6.26
N VAL A 80 -3.59 3.85 6.36
CA VAL A 80 -3.16 2.50 5.91
C VAL A 80 -3.90 1.40 6.69
N ILE A 81 -4.12 1.59 8.01
CA ILE A 81 -4.88 0.63 8.82
C ILE A 81 -6.33 0.58 8.36
N PHE A 82 -6.94 1.74 8.12
CA PHE A 82 -8.32 1.82 7.64
C PHE A 82 -8.49 1.14 6.28
N ASP A 83 -7.63 1.44 5.31
CA ASP A 83 -7.63 0.82 3.97
C ASP A 83 -7.47 -0.72 4.05
N PHE A 84 -6.61 -1.21 4.94
CA PHE A 84 -6.45 -2.65 5.09
C PHE A 84 -7.66 -3.31 5.77
N THR A 85 -8.30 -2.59 6.67
CA THR A 85 -9.37 -3.12 7.54
C THR A 85 -10.73 -3.12 6.83
N ASP A 86 -11.03 -2.16 5.96
CA ASP A 86 -12.34 -2.05 5.28
C ASP A 86 -12.66 -3.24 4.35
N GLY A 87 -11.63 -3.86 3.79
CA GLY A 87 -11.76 -5.09 3.01
C GLY A 87 -12.31 -6.28 3.79
N ILE A 88 -12.26 -6.30 5.13
CA ILE A 88 -12.77 -7.39 5.95
C ILE A 88 -14.31 -7.37 5.99
N PRO A 89 -14.97 -6.29 6.44
CA PRO A 89 -16.43 -6.21 6.45
C PRO A 89 -17.03 -6.25 5.04
N ALA A 90 -16.37 -5.70 4.03
CA ALA A 90 -16.82 -5.80 2.64
C ALA A 90 -16.93 -7.26 2.17
N ARG A 91 -15.96 -8.11 2.51
CA ARG A 91 -16.00 -9.56 2.22
C ARG A 91 -17.07 -10.31 3.02
N LEU A 92 -17.27 -9.94 4.28
CA LEU A 92 -18.33 -10.55 5.12
C LEU A 92 -19.73 -10.18 4.62
N ALA A 93 -19.91 -8.98 4.10
CA ALA A 93 -21.16 -8.57 3.47
C ALA A 93 -21.47 -9.33 2.17
N ARG A 94 -20.51 -10.10 1.63
CA ARG A 94 -20.58 -10.68 0.26
C ARG A 94 -20.97 -9.64 -0.79
N LYS A 95 -20.60 -8.39 -0.54
CA LYS A 95 -20.84 -7.31 -1.48
C LYS A 95 -19.82 -7.50 -2.61
N GLU A 96 -20.30 -7.86 -3.79
CA GLU A 96 -19.53 -7.53 -4.99
C GLU A 96 -19.33 -6.02 -4.95
N ALA A 97 -18.09 -5.58 -4.97
CA ALA A 97 -17.77 -4.16 -4.97
C ALA A 97 -18.45 -3.55 -6.18
N GLY A 98 -19.62 -2.91 -5.97
CA GLY A 98 -20.31 -2.21 -7.03
C GLY A 98 -19.38 -1.12 -7.59
N PHE A 99 -19.52 -0.78 -8.85
CA PHE A 99 -18.72 0.24 -9.53
C PHE A 99 -18.54 1.52 -8.68
N PHE A 100 -19.61 1.98 -8.03
CA PHE A 100 -19.57 3.15 -7.16
C PHE A 100 -18.67 2.96 -5.92
N GLY A 101 -18.75 1.81 -5.23
CA GLY A 101 -17.90 1.53 -4.06
C GLY A 101 -16.41 1.52 -4.43
N THR A 102 -16.06 0.93 -5.56
CA THR A 102 -14.67 0.91 -6.05
C THR A 102 -14.15 2.32 -6.39
N ILE A 103 -15.00 3.21 -6.90
CA ILE A 103 -14.62 4.60 -7.18
C ILE A 103 -14.36 5.36 -5.88
N VAL A 104 -15.27 5.25 -4.89
CA VAL A 104 -15.13 5.94 -3.59
C VAL A 104 -13.86 5.50 -2.88
N ASP A 105 -13.58 4.21 -2.87
CA ASP A 105 -12.36 3.64 -2.33
C ASP A 105 -11.10 4.18 -3.05
N SER A 106 -11.13 4.20 -4.39
CA SER A 106 -10.02 4.76 -5.19
C SER A 106 -9.80 6.26 -4.95
N ILE A 107 -10.87 7.04 -4.69
CA ILE A 107 -10.77 8.46 -4.34
C ILE A 107 -10.14 8.61 -2.95
N ALA A 108 -10.60 7.83 -1.97
CA ALA A 108 -10.03 7.83 -0.62
C ALA A 108 -8.53 7.52 -0.65
N ASP A 109 -8.14 6.46 -1.34
CA ASP A 109 -6.75 6.07 -1.54
C ASP A 109 -5.91 7.15 -2.24
N THR A 110 -6.46 7.80 -3.27
CA THR A 110 -5.78 8.88 -3.97
C THR A 110 -5.47 10.04 -3.04
N ILE A 111 -6.43 10.40 -2.18
CA ILE A 111 -6.25 11.52 -1.23
C ILE A 111 -5.28 11.13 -0.12
N SER A 112 -5.48 9.97 0.52
CA SER A 112 -4.70 9.57 1.69
C SER A 112 -3.28 9.13 1.35
N PHE A 113 -3.06 8.47 0.21
CA PHE A 113 -1.76 7.89 -0.15
C PHE A 113 -1.10 8.55 -1.36
N GLY A 114 -1.79 9.44 -2.04
CA GLY A 114 -1.25 10.21 -3.17
C GLY A 114 -1.08 11.67 -2.81
N ILE A 115 -2.19 12.38 -2.61
CA ILE A 115 -2.20 13.83 -2.43
C ILE A 115 -1.64 14.23 -1.05
N ALA A 116 -2.07 13.60 0.03
CA ALA A 116 -1.62 13.96 1.38
C ALA A 116 -0.10 13.79 1.56
N PRO A 117 0.55 12.66 1.19
CA PRO A 117 2.00 12.57 1.20
C PRO A 117 2.70 13.57 0.27
N ALA A 118 2.13 13.81 -0.92
CA ALA A 118 2.68 14.77 -1.87
C ALA A 118 2.71 16.19 -1.27
N VAL A 119 1.58 16.66 -0.71
CA VAL A 119 1.47 17.96 -0.05
C VAL A 119 2.39 18.03 1.17
N MET A 120 2.39 17.00 2.00
CA MET A 120 3.23 16.93 3.21
C MET A 120 4.71 17.08 2.85
N ILE A 121 5.21 16.37 1.87
CA ILE A 121 6.61 16.44 1.45
C ILE A 121 6.91 17.77 0.76
N SER A 122 6.04 18.23 -0.12
CA SER A 122 6.23 19.49 -0.84
C SER A 122 6.33 20.71 0.09
N LEU A 123 5.57 20.72 1.17
CA LEU A 123 5.51 21.85 2.10
C LEU A 123 6.47 21.73 3.29
N SER A 124 6.72 20.51 3.81
CA SER A 124 7.51 20.33 5.03
C SER A 124 9.00 20.01 4.80
N LEU A 125 9.39 19.61 3.59
CA LEU A 125 10.81 19.38 3.29
C LEU A 125 11.61 20.67 3.05
N PRO A 126 11.12 21.62 2.22
CA PRO A 126 11.88 22.84 1.97
C PRO A 126 11.85 23.72 3.21
N ILE A 127 13.04 24.09 3.68
CA ILE A 127 13.20 25.15 4.66
C ILE A 127 13.06 26.46 3.90
N PHE A 128 11.88 27.06 3.94
CA PHE A 128 11.66 28.39 3.38
C PHE A 128 12.39 29.42 4.24
N THR A 129 13.69 29.56 4.04
CA THR A 129 14.42 30.74 4.49
C THR A 129 14.52 31.70 3.33
N PRO A 130 14.08 32.97 3.45
CA PRO A 130 14.06 33.92 2.35
C PRO A 130 15.46 34.28 1.79
N GLU A 131 16.50 33.89 2.47
CA GLU A 131 17.85 34.42 2.31
C GLU A 131 18.75 33.68 1.31
N SER A 132 18.30 32.56 0.72
CA SER A 132 19.15 31.75 -0.15
C SER A 132 18.45 31.26 -1.41
N THR A 133 19.03 31.51 -2.58
CA THR A 133 18.56 31.01 -3.88
C THR A 133 18.45 29.50 -3.92
N SER A 134 19.28 28.79 -3.18
CA SER A 134 19.25 27.33 -3.08
C SER A 134 17.97 26.80 -2.42
N HIS A 135 17.42 27.52 -1.44
CA HIS A 135 16.18 27.16 -0.79
C HIS A 135 14.96 27.34 -1.71
N PHE A 136 14.97 28.39 -2.54
CA PHE A 136 13.92 28.60 -3.52
C PHE A 136 13.90 27.49 -4.59
N ALA A 137 15.08 27.12 -5.11
CA ALA A 137 15.19 26.00 -6.05
C ALA A 137 14.71 24.67 -5.43
N LEU A 138 15.08 24.41 -4.19
CA LEU A 138 14.62 23.20 -3.46
C LEU A 138 13.09 23.19 -3.27
N ALA A 139 12.48 24.34 -2.99
CA ALA A 139 11.03 24.46 -2.87
C ALA A 139 10.31 24.15 -4.19
N ILE A 140 10.80 24.68 -5.31
CA ILE A 140 10.26 24.37 -6.64
C ILE A 140 10.41 22.86 -6.94
N CYS A 141 11.59 22.30 -6.71
CA CYS A 141 11.83 20.86 -6.90
C CYS A 141 10.88 19.99 -6.04
N SER A 142 10.62 20.38 -4.79
CA SER A 142 9.74 19.63 -3.91
C SER A 142 8.28 19.65 -4.41
N ILE A 143 7.81 20.79 -4.94
CA ILE A 143 6.47 20.88 -5.53
C ILE A 143 6.37 19.99 -6.79
N ILE A 144 7.34 20.08 -7.68
CA ILE A 144 7.37 19.27 -8.92
C ILE A 144 7.37 17.77 -8.58
N ILE A 145 8.21 17.36 -7.62
CA ILE A 145 8.32 15.96 -7.20
C ILE A 145 7.05 15.51 -6.47
N GLY A 146 6.42 16.36 -5.67
CA GLY A 146 5.12 16.09 -5.05
C GLY A 146 4.02 15.86 -6.10
N LEU A 147 3.93 16.73 -7.10
CA LEU A 147 3.01 16.56 -8.23
C LEU A 147 3.29 15.27 -9.01
N TYR A 148 4.56 14.95 -9.25
CA TYR A 148 4.97 13.70 -9.87
C TYR A 148 4.50 12.48 -9.06
N PHE A 149 4.69 12.48 -7.74
CA PHE A 149 4.27 11.39 -6.87
C PHE A 149 2.75 11.21 -6.87
N GLY A 150 1.99 12.31 -6.76
CA GLY A 150 0.53 12.30 -6.87
C GLY A 150 0.06 11.73 -8.22
N PHE A 151 0.69 12.15 -9.33
CA PHE A 151 0.41 11.61 -10.66
C PHE A 151 0.69 10.11 -10.74
N CYS A 152 1.82 9.63 -10.20
CA CYS A 152 2.16 8.22 -10.17
C CYS A 152 1.10 7.39 -9.43
N THR A 153 0.58 7.91 -8.31
CA THR A 153 -0.48 7.26 -7.52
C THR A 153 -1.77 7.17 -8.31
N ILE A 154 -2.22 8.26 -8.94
CA ILE A 154 -3.44 8.29 -9.76
C ILE A 154 -3.30 7.33 -10.96
N PHE A 155 -2.18 7.39 -11.68
CA PHE A 155 -1.91 6.51 -12.82
C PHE A 155 -1.96 5.02 -12.41
N ARG A 156 -1.35 4.69 -11.26
CA ARG A 156 -1.40 3.33 -10.71
C ARG A 156 -2.83 2.88 -10.40
N LEU A 157 -3.63 3.73 -9.75
CA LEU A 157 -5.01 3.44 -9.40
C LEU A 157 -5.88 3.20 -10.64
N ILE A 158 -5.77 4.06 -11.66
CA ILE A 158 -6.48 3.89 -12.95
C ILE A 158 -6.08 2.56 -13.61
N ARG A 159 -4.77 2.24 -13.61
CA ARG A 159 -4.29 0.96 -14.17
C ARG A 159 -4.85 -0.24 -13.42
N PHE A 160 -4.90 -0.18 -12.09
CA PHE A 160 -5.42 -1.26 -11.25
C PHE A 160 -6.93 -1.45 -11.47
N THR A 161 -7.70 -0.38 -11.56
CA THR A 161 -9.15 -0.42 -11.79
C THR A 161 -9.48 -1.05 -13.15
N LYS A 162 -8.69 -0.75 -14.21
CA LYS A 162 -8.89 -1.31 -15.56
C LYS A 162 -8.48 -2.78 -15.69
N SER A 163 -7.51 -3.25 -14.90
CA SER A 163 -6.94 -4.59 -15.02
C SER A 163 -6.61 -5.18 -13.64
N PRO A 164 -7.63 -5.55 -12.84
CA PRO A 164 -7.40 -6.13 -11.53
C PRO A 164 -6.76 -7.51 -11.65
N SER A 165 -5.50 -7.66 -11.21
CA SER A 165 -4.85 -8.96 -11.15
C SER A 165 -5.05 -9.61 -9.77
N LYS A 166 -5.57 -10.85 -9.75
CA LYS A 166 -5.88 -11.56 -8.49
C LYS A 166 -4.63 -12.12 -7.78
N LYS A 167 -3.56 -12.43 -8.49
CA LYS A 167 -2.37 -13.13 -7.96
C LYS A 167 -1.17 -12.23 -7.68
N TRP A 168 -0.96 -11.16 -8.46
CA TRP A 168 0.25 -10.34 -8.41
C TRP A 168 -0.11 -8.86 -8.55
N PHE A 169 0.45 -8.02 -7.69
CA PHE A 169 0.41 -6.57 -7.90
C PHE A 169 1.50 -6.17 -8.91
N ARG A 170 1.17 -5.25 -9.81
CA ARG A 170 2.12 -4.64 -10.72
C ARG A 170 2.56 -3.29 -10.15
N GLY A 171 3.78 -3.21 -9.62
CA GLY A 171 4.31 -2.05 -8.90
C GLY A 171 3.91 -2.03 -7.42
N ILE A 172 4.52 -1.11 -6.66
CA ILE A 172 4.26 -0.92 -5.24
C ILE A 172 2.80 -0.46 -5.02
N PRO A 173 2.07 -1.01 -4.03
CA PRO A 173 0.73 -0.54 -3.68
C PRO A 173 0.76 0.91 -3.14
N SER A 174 -0.30 1.72 -3.42
CA SER A 174 -0.39 3.12 -2.95
C SER A 174 -0.29 3.25 -1.43
N PRO A 175 -0.94 2.39 -0.60
CA PRO A 175 -0.75 2.46 0.84
C PRO A 175 0.71 2.25 1.26
N GLY A 176 1.45 1.37 0.57
CA GLY A 176 2.87 1.15 0.82
C GLY A 176 3.74 2.37 0.51
N ALA A 177 3.45 3.07 -0.57
CA ALA A 177 4.16 4.29 -0.95
C ALA A 177 3.84 5.46 -0.02
N GLY A 178 2.56 5.66 0.35
CA GLY A 178 2.13 6.66 1.33
C GLY A 178 2.73 6.41 2.72
N ASN A 179 2.77 5.13 3.15
CA ASN A 179 3.44 4.70 4.37
C ASN A 179 4.94 5.08 4.36
N ALA A 180 5.65 4.79 3.28
CA ALA A 180 7.07 5.10 3.15
C ALA A 180 7.34 6.61 3.24
N ALA A 181 6.50 7.45 2.62
CA ALA A 181 6.56 8.89 2.71
C ALA A 181 6.35 9.42 4.14
N ALA A 182 5.33 8.91 4.84
CA ALA A 182 5.04 9.27 6.22
C ALA A 182 6.17 8.88 7.17
N LEU A 183 6.73 7.67 7.01
CA LEU A 183 7.87 7.21 7.80
C LEU A 183 9.13 8.06 7.58
N TYR A 184 9.39 8.42 6.32
CA TYR A 184 10.51 9.30 6.01
C TYR A 184 10.39 10.65 6.76
N ILE A 185 9.22 11.26 6.75
CA ILE A 185 8.97 12.52 7.47
C ILE A 185 9.14 12.36 8.98
N LEU A 186 8.62 11.30 9.58
CA LEU A 186 8.80 11.03 11.01
C LEU A 186 10.26 10.84 11.37
N LEU A 187 11.02 10.13 10.55
CA LEU A 187 12.46 9.95 10.74
C LEU A 187 13.22 11.28 10.61
N LYS A 188 12.87 12.09 9.60
CA LYS A 188 13.43 13.44 9.42
C LYS A 188 13.19 14.31 10.65
N LEU A 189 11.95 14.40 11.12
CA LEU A 189 11.61 15.20 12.30
C LEU A 189 12.38 14.73 13.54
N TYR A 190 12.51 13.43 13.73
CA TYR A 190 13.25 12.86 14.83
C TYR A 190 14.75 13.23 14.76
N ILE A 191 15.38 13.12 13.61
CA ILE A 191 16.78 13.49 13.40
C ILE A 191 16.97 14.99 13.68
N GLU A 192 16.09 15.86 13.21
CA GLU A 192 16.15 17.30 13.45
C GLU A 192 16.04 17.67 14.94
N ILE A 193 15.23 16.95 15.70
CA ILE A 193 15.10 17.17 17.15
C ILE A 193 16.37 16.76 17.90
N ILE A 194 16.96 15.62 17.53
CA ILE A 194 18.15 15.11 18.24
C ILE A 194 19.42 15.86 17.86
N VAL A 195 19.62 16.10 16.56
CA VAL A 195 20.85 16.71 16.04
C VAL A 195 20.81 18.25 16.23
N GLY A 196 19.62 18.83 16.41
CA GLY A 196 19.43 20.26 16.60
C GLY A 196 19.83 21.11 15.37
N SER A 197 20.10 20.48 14.23
CA SER A 197 20.46 21.15 12.99
C SER A 197 19.73 20.56 11.80
N THR A 198 19.28 21.45 10.91
CA THR A 198 18.68 21.09 9.63
C THR A 198 19.75 21.00 8.57
N SER A 199 20.17 19.80 8.23
CA SER A 199 21.09 19.60 7.09
C SER A 199 20.30 19.69 5.77
N ILE A 200 20.84 20.39 4.76
CA ILE A 200 20.28 20.42 3.40
C ILE A 200 20.25 19.04 2.73
N LEU A 201 21.06 18.11 3.22
CA LEU A 201 21.10 16.74 2.71
C LEU A 201 19.82 15.96 2.99
N THR A 202 19.18 16.20 4.14
CA THR A 202 17.96 15.50 4.55
C THR A 202 16.81 15.74 3.55
N PRO A 203 16.41 16.98 3.17
CA PRO A 203 15.36 17.16 2.18
C PRO A 203 15.74 16.60 0.80
N ILE A 204 17.00 16.68 0.37
CA ILE A 204 17.43 16.09 -0.90
C ILE A 204 17.23 14.58 -0.93
N ILE A 205 17.63 13.88 0.13
CA ILE A 205 17.39 12.42 0.26
C ILE A 205 15.90 12.12 0.18
N GLY A 206 15.05 12.93 0.84
CA GLY A 206 13.60 12.77 0.79
C GLY A 206 13.03 12.92 -0.62
N LEU A 207 13.48 13.93 -1.36
CA LEU A 207 13.03 14.14 -2.73
C LEU A 207 13.46 12.98 -3.65
N VAL A 208 14.70 12.52 -3.55
CA VAL A 208 15.19 11.34 -4.29
C VAL A 208 14.38 10.10 -3.94
N PHE A 209 14.10 9.89 -2.66
CA PHE A 209 13.28 8.78 -2.17
C PHE A 209 11.84 8.83 -2.73
N MET A 210 11.24 10.03 -2.83
CA MET A 210 9.91 10.20 -3.41
C MET A 210 9.88 9.91 -4.91
N VAL A 211 10.89 10.34 -5.66
CA VAL A 211 11.04 9.99 -7.09
C VAL A 211 11.17 8.49 -7.24
N PHE A 212 12.01 7.85 -6.45
CA PHE A 212 12.19 6.39 -6.45
C PHE A 212 10.86 5.67 -6.16
N THR A 213 10.18 6.04 -5.09
CA THR A 213 8.92 5.41 -4.66
C THR A 213 7.81 5.62 -5.70
N GLY A 214 7.67 6.83 -6.25
CA GLY A 214 6.73 7.14 -7.34
C GLY A 214 7.00 6.32 -8.59
N THR A 215 8.27 6.20 -8.99
CA THR A 215 8.68 5.37 -10.14
C THR A 215 8.33 3.90 -9.91
N MET A 216 8.58 3.38 -8.71
CA MET A 216 8.28 1.98 -8.34
C MET A 216 6.78 1.66 -8.35
N MET A 217 5.89 2.64 -8.21
CA MET A 217 4.45 2.46 -8.40
C MET A 217 4.07 2.20 -9.88
N ILE A 218 4.80 2.83 -10.82
CA ILE A 218 4.50 2.74 -12.25
C ILE A 218 5.15 1.50 -12.88
N VAL A 219 6.35 1.13 -12.46
CA VAL A 219 7.13 0.02 -13.01
C VAL A 219 6.37 -1.30 -12.86
N LYS A 220 6.41 -2.14 -13.90
CA LYS A 220 5.68 -3.43 -13.96
C LYS A 220 6.38 -4.56 -13.18
N ILE A 221 6.98 -4.26 -12.05
CA ILE A 221 7.55 -5.28 -11.16
C ILE A 221 6.41 -6.04 -10.47
N LYS A 222 6.53 -7.36 -10.40
CA LYS A 222 5.53 -8.22 -9.77
C LYS A 222 5.76 -8.26 -8.27
N TYR A 223 4.79 -7.78 -7.50
CA TYR A 223 4.76 -7.90 -6.06
C TYR A 223 3.72 -8.96 -5.64
N PRO A 224 4.00 -9.75 -4.61
CA PRO A 224 3.05 -10.74 -4.12
C PRO A 224 1.78 -10.05 -3.58
N SER A 225 0.63 -10.59 -3.95
CA SER A 225 -0.65 -10.13 -3.42
C SER A 225 -0.92 -10.79 -2.07
N THR A 226 -1.19 -10.00 -1.04
CA THR A 226 -1.53 -10.47 0.31
C THR A 226 -2.86 -11.26 0.35
N LYS A 227 -3.67 -11.19 -0.72
CA LYS A 227 -5.03 -11.78 -0.75
C LYS A 227 -5.07 -13.31 -0.85
N LEU A 228 -3.97 -13.98 -1.20
CA LEU A 228 -3.98 -15.42 -1.55
C LEU A 228 -2.94 -16.26 -0.81
N ARG A 229 -2.21 -15.72 0.13
CA ARG A 229 -1.12 -16.45 0.76
C ARG A 229 -1.54 -17.09 2.08
N LYS A 230 -1.35 -18.42 2.15
CA LYS A 230 -1.58 -19.25 3.34
C LYS A 230 -0.31 -19.41 4.19
N ASN A 231 0.79 -18.71 3.85
CA ASN A 231 2.04 -18.81 4.60
C ASN A 231 1.92 -18.11 5.96
N PRO A 232 2.10 -18.80 7.08
CA PRO A 232 1.96 -18.21 8.41
C PRO A 232 2.93 -17.06 8.63
N LEU A 233 4.14 -17.10 8.06
CA LEU A 233 5.13 -16.02 8.14
C LEU A 233 4.64 -14.69 7.56
N GLU A 234 3.87 -14.73 6.48
CA GLU A 234 3.35 -13.50 5.87
C GLU A 234 2.22 -12.87 6.69
N ILE A 235 1.37 -13.72 7.28
CA ILE A 235 0.35 -13.25 8.21
C ILE A 235 1.00 -12.60 9.42
N ILE A 236 2.06 -13.20 9.97
CA ILE A 236 2.82 -12.66 11.10
C ILE A 236 3.43 -11.30 10.73
N LEU A 237 4.03 -11.16 9.53
CA LEU A 237 4.61 -9.90 9.07
C LEU A 237 3.57 -8.80 8.90
N ILE A 238 2.39 -9.11 8.37
CA ILE A 238 1.27 -8.16 8.22
C ILE A 238 0.76 -7.71 9.58
N VAL A 239 0.57 -8.64 10.52
CA VAL A 239 0.14 -8.33 11.89
C VAL A 239 1.18 -7.48 12.60
N LEU A 240 2.47 -7.82 12.46
CA LEU A 240 3.58 -7.06 13.03
C LEU A 240 3.64 -5.64 12.46
N ALA A 241 3.47 -5.48 11.14
CA ALA A 241 3.41 -4.15 10.51
C ALA A 241 2.22 -3.35 11.02
N GLY A 242 1.03 -3.93 11.12
CA GLY A 242 -0.16 -3.29 11.68
C GLY A 242 0.05 -2.87 13.14
N LEU A 243 0.60 -3.75 13.97
CA LEU A 243 0.90 -3.45 15.37
C LEU A 243 1.92 -2.31 15.50
N THR A 244 2.96 -2.31 14.65
CA THR A 244 3.97 -1.23 14.65
C THR A 244 3.36 0.10 14.23
N ILE A 245 2.44 0.12 13.25
CA ILE A 245 1.73 1.36 12.86
C ILE A 245 0.90 1.87 14.05
N VAL A 246 0.14 1.01 14.73
CA VAL A 246 -0.63 1.39 15.92
C VAL A 246 0.29 1.99 17.00
N THR A 247 1.46 1.38 17.23
CA THR A 247 2.44 1.88 18.19
C THR A 247 2.97 3.27 17.78
N VAL A 248 3.33 3.45 16.50
CA VAL A 248 3.80 4.76 15.97
C VAL A 248 2.73 5.85 16.14
N VAL A 249 1.46 5.53 15.89
CA VAL A 249 0.36 6.49 16.06
C VAL A 249 0.16 6.87 17.52
N SER A 250 0.27 5.92 18.44
CA SER A 250 -0.07 6.09 19.86
C SER A 250 1.05 6.70 20.69
N VAL A 251 2.32 6.54 20.31
CA VAL A 251 3.48 6.90 21.13
C VAL A 251 3.93 8.35 20.88
N PRO A 252 4.36 9.11 21.92
CA PRO A 252 4.98 10.43 21.76
C PRO A 252 6.26 10.38 20.93
N LEU A 253 6.61 11.52 20.28
CA LEU A 253 7.73 11.60 19.33
C LEU A 253 9.08 11.12 19.89
N VAL A 254 9.32 11.37 21.19
CA VAL A 254 10.58 11.01 21.87
C VAL A 254 10.83 9.49 21.87
N PHE A 255 9.77 8.68 21.98
CA PHE A 255 9.89 7.22 22.03
C PHE A 255 9.58 6.53 20.67
N ILE A 256 9.27 7.34 19.65
CA ILE A 256 8.77 6.82 18.36
C ILE A 256 9.86 6.17 17.52
N ILE A 257 11.16 6.41 17.81
CA ILE A 257 12.27 6.00 16.93
C ILE A 257 12.32 4.48 16.71
N TYR A 258 12.16 3.68 17.76
CA TYR A 258 12.24 2.23 17.63
C TYR A 258 11.12 1.65 16.73
N PRO A 259 9.83 1.97 16.99
CA PRO A 259 8.76 1.50 16.10
C PRO A 259 8.86 2.08 14.68
N VAL A 260 9.30 3.33 14.50
CA VAL A 260 9.54 3.90 13.16
C VAL A 260 10.66 3.17 12.44
N ALA A 261 11.76 2.88 13.11
CA ALA A 261 12.88 2.14 12.52
C ALA A 261 12.46 0.71 12.11
N ILE A 262 11.72 0.01 12.96
CA ILE A 262 11.18 -1.33 12.66
C ILE A 262 10.28 -1.26 11.42
N LEU A 263 9.33 -0.33 11.39
CA LEU A 263 8.40 -0.18 10.29
C LEU A 263 9.10 0.25 8.99
N ALA A 264 10.12 1.11 9.08
CA ALA A 264 10.96 1.49 7.95
C ALA A 264 11.74 0.27 7.39
N CYS A 265 12.32 -0.56 8.25
CA CYS A 265 12.97 -1.80 7.84
C CYS A 265 11.99 -2.76 7.14
N LEU A 266 10.79 -2.96 7.70
CA LEU A 266 9.75 -3.80 7.09
C LEU A 266 9.31 -3.27 5.71
N THR A 267 9.16 -1.95 5.59
CA THR A 267 8.81 -1.29 4.32
C THR A 267 9.92 -1.44 3.29
N LEU A 268 11.18 -1.30 3.69
CA LEU A 268 12.36 -1.51 2.85
C LEU A 268 12.46 -2.97 2.37
N LEU A 269 12.28 -3.93 3.26
CA LEU A 269 12.26 -5.36 2.92
C LEU A 269 11.16 -5.66 1.91
N TYR A 270 9.96 -5.08 2.08
CA TYR A 270 8.88 -5.23 1.13
C TYR A 270 9.23 -4.63 -0.24
N PHE A 271 9.88 -3.47 -0.30
CA PHE A 271 10.30 -2.83 -1.56
C PHE A 271 11.36 -3.65 -2.29
N LEU A 272 12.30 -4.25 -1.57
CA LEU A 272 13.36 -5.10 -2.13
C LEU A 272 12.86 -6.48 -2.55
N TYR A 273 11.80 -6.97 -1.92
CA TYR A 273 11.25 -8.30 -2.22
C TYR A 273 10.80 -8.44 -3.68
N GLY A 274 10.13 -7.43 -4.25
CA GLY A 274 9.65 -7.48 -5.62
C GLY A 274 10.76 -7.61 -6.67
N PRO A 275 11.77 -6.71 -6.69
CA PRO A 275 12.93 -6.84 -7.58
C PRO A 275 13.71 -8.13 -7.37
N PHE A 276 13.93 -8.56 -6.10
CA PHE A 276 14.64 -9.80 -5.79
C PHE A 276 13.90 -11.03 -6.34
N TYR A 277 12.60 -11.12 -6.13
CA TYR A 277 11.77 -12.19 -6.68
C TYR A 277 11.82 -12.24 -8.21
N MET A 278 11.84 -11.08 -8.87
CA MET A 278 11.95 -11.00 -10.32
C MET A 278 13.33 -11.50 -10.82
N LEU A 279 14.40 -11.12 -10.13
CA LEU A 279 15.77 -11.55 -10.45
C LEU A 279 15.94 -13.08 -10.30
N THR A 280 15.45 -13.66 -9.21
CA THR A 280 15.53 -15.12 -9.00
C THR A 280 14.80 -15.89 -10.10
N HIS A 281 13.60 -15.48 -10.45
CA HIS A 281 12.85 -16.13 -11.54
C HIS A 281 13.45 -15.94 -12.93
N MET A 282 14.13 -14.83 -13.18
CA MET A 282 14.88 -14.65 -14.45
C MET A 282 16.09 -15.57 -14.51
N MET A 283 16.82 -15.73 -13.39
CA MET A 283 17.97 -16.63 -13.28
C MET A 283 17.57 -18.10 -13.46
N ASP A 284 16.43 -18.52 -12.90
CA ASP A 284 15.93 -19.89 -13.03
C ASP A 284 15.56 -20.19 -14.49
N ARG A 285 14.91 -19.25 -15.20
CA ARG A 285 14.62 -19.40 -16.64
C ARG A 285 15.88 -19.42 -17.50
N ALA A 286 16.88 -18.61 -17.18
CA ALA A 286 18.16 -18.63 -17.90
C ALA A 286 18.86 -20.00 -17.77
N LYS A 287 18.86 -20.61 -16.60
CA LYS A 287 19.39 -21.96 -16.35
C LYS A 287 18.61 -23.06 -17.09
N GLU A 288 17.30 -22.90 -17.29
CA GLU A 288 16.50 -23.84 -18.05
C GLU A 288 16.82 -23.76 -19.56
N VAL A 289 17.09 -22.57 -20.08
CA VAL A 289 17.47 -22.37 -21.50
C VAL A 289 18.90 -22.89 -21.77
N GLU A 290 19.81 -22.83 -20.81
CA GLU A 290 21.18 -23.30 -20.93
C GLU A 290 21.32 -24.85 -20.89
N LYS A 291 20.23 -25.55 -20.51
CA LYS A 291 20.17 -27.03 -20.48
C LYS A 291 19.69 -27.67 -21.77
N TYR A 292 19.29 -26.88 -22.77
CA TYR A 292 18.89 -27.31 -24.12
C TYR A 292 19.84 -26.77 -25.19
#